data_c876efd896241e490dfe6c18d8e7d4b4
#
_entry.id   c876efd896241e490dfe6c18d8e7d4b4
#
_cell.length_a   1.000
_cell.length_b   1.000
_cell.length_c   1.000
_cell.angle_alpha   90.00
_cell.angle_beta   90.00
_cell.angle_gamma   90.00
#
_symmetry.space_group_name_H-M   'P 1'
#
loop_
_entity.id
_entity.type
_entity.pdbx_description
1 polymer ?
#
loop_
_entity_poly.entity_id
_entity_poly.type
_entity_poly.pdbx_seq_one_letter_code
_entity_poly.pdbx_strand_id
1 'polypeptide(L)'
;MGINPTRDGILRVCRQMGANIQILNQREHCQEPAADLLVKYSSLKGTVIQGELIPTLIDELPVIAVMAAFAEGVTVIRDAQELKVKESNRLDIMVHHLQAMGADVTPTEDGMIIKGGPLLHGAQLDSHLDHRIAMSFAVAGLASEGETEITQADCVNISYPKFYEDLQSLQH
;
A
#
# COMPACT_ATOMS: atom_id res chain seq x y z
N MET A 1 10.62 -3.21 -13.72
CA MET A 1 9.83 -3.85 -12.65
C MET A 1 9.47 -5.27 -13.08
N GLY A 2 9.51 -6.25 -12.16
CA GLY A 2 8.97 -7.59 -12.42
C GLY A 2 7.46 -7.54 -12.57
N ILE A 3 6.93 -8.31 -13.52
CA ILE A 3 5.49 -8.43 -13.80
C ILE A 3 5.06 -9.91 -13.81
N ASN A 4 5.69 -10.73 -12.99
CA ASN A 4 5.33 -12.14 -12.85
C ASN A 4 3.87 -12.24 -12.36
N PRO A 5 2.98 -13.01 -13.03
CA PRO A 5 1.57 -13.15 -12.66
C PRO A 5 1.31 -13.63 -11.23
N THR A 6 2.28 -14.30 -10.61
CA THR A 6 2.18 -14.73 -9.20
C THR A 6 2.40 -13.61 -8.20
N ARG A 7 2.92 -12.45 -8.64
CA ARG A 7 3.29 -11.29 -7.81
C ARG A 7 2.86 -9.95 -8.41
N ASP A 8 1.97 -9.95 -9.41
CA ASP A 8 1.47 -8.74 -10.08
C ASP A 8 0.13 -8.23 -9.52
N GLY A 9 -0.33 -8.80 -8.43
CA GLY A 9 -1.64 -8.49 -7.83
C GLY A 9 -1.87 -7.00 -7.61
N ILE A 10 -0.83 -6.26 -7.18
CA ILE A 10 -0.93 -4.80 -7.03
C ILE A 10 -1.29 -4.10 -8.35
N LEU A 11 -0.75 -4.53 -9.50
CA LEU A 11 -1.08 -3.93 -10.80
C LEU A 11 -2.54 -4.22 -11.19
N ARG A 12 -3.05 -5.40 -10.84
CA ARG A 12 -4.45 -5.76 -11.05
C ARG A 12 -5.38 -4.91 -10.19
N VAL A 13 -5.06 -4.75 -8.91
CA VAL A 13 -5.82 -3.88 -7.99
C VAL A 13 -5.78 -2.44 -8.44
N CYS A 14 -4.61 -1.90 -8.78
CA CYS A 14 -4.51 -0.53 -9.29
C CYS A 14 -5.42 -0.29 -10.51
N ARG A 15 -5.47 -1.25 -11.45
CA ARG A 15 -6.38 -1.16 -12.60
C ARG A 15 -7.84 -1.23 -12.21
N GLN A 16 -8.21 -2.11 -11.27
CA GLN A 16 -9.58 -2.19 -10.74
C GLN A 16 -10.00 -0.88 -10.07
N MET A 17 -9.06 -0.21 -9.39
CA MET A 17 -9.27 1.11 -8.80
C MET A 17 -9.27 2.26 -9.83
N GLY A 18 -9.03 1.99 -11.11
CA GLY A 18 -9.02 2.98 -12.17
C GLY A 18 -7.70 3.74 -12.34
N ALA A 19 -6.59 3.20 -11.82
CA ALA A 19 -5.28 3.82 -11.98
C ALA A 19 -4.83 3.85 -13.45
N ASN A 20 -4.24 4.97 -13.86
CA ASN A 20 -3.68 5.15 -15.20
C ASN A 20 -2.27 4.58 -15.27
N ILE A 21 -2.17 3.27 -15.50
CA ILE A 21 -0.91 2.53 -15.58
C ILE A 21 -0.78 1.88 -16.96
N GLN A 22 0.32 2.16 -17.65
CA GLN A 22 0.69 1.55 -18.92
C GLN A 22 1.92 0.66 -18.73
N ILE A 23 1.87 -0.56 -19.24
CA ILE A 23 3.00 -1.49 -19.26
C ILE A 23 3.72 -1.29 -20.59
N LEU A 24 4.99 -0.91 -20.53
CA LEU A 24 5.84 -0.62 -21.68
C LEU A 24 7.06 -1.54 -21.68
N ASN A 25 7.68 -1.72 -22.84
CA ASN A 25 8.96 -2.39 -23.00
C ASN A 25 9.02 -3.74 -22.26
N GLN A 26 8.00 -4.56 -22.46
CA GLN A 26 7.98 -5.91 -21.89
C GLN A 26 9.18 -6.71 -22.38
N ARG A 27 9.87 -7.35 -21.44
CA ARG A 27 11.08 -8.14 -21.70
C ARG A 27 11.19 -9.30 -20.71
N GLU A 28 12.01 -10.24 -21.01
CA GLU A 28 12.43 -11.28 -20.09
C GLU A 28 13.79 -10.91 -19.49
N HIS A 29 13.90 -10.98 -18.18
CA HIS A 29 15.15 -10.77 -17.45
C HIS A 29 15.38 -11.95 -16.49
N CYS A 30 16.45 -12.73 -16.71
CA CYS A 30 16.75 -13.93 -15.92
C CYS A 30 15.56 -14.90 -15.84
N GLN A 31 14.87 -15.17 -16.96
CA GLN A 31 13.68 -16.02 -17.07
C GLN A 31 12.43 -15.48 -16.31
N GLU A 32 12.46 -14.23 -15.89
CA GLU A 32 11.33 -13.56 -15.25
C GLU A 32 10.79 -12.45 -16.15
N PRO A 33 9.45 -12.34 -16.30
CA PRO A 33 8.87 -11.25 -17.06
C PRO A 33 9.05 -9.91 -16.33
N ALA A 34 9.56 -8.93 -17.07
CA ALA A 34 9.81 -7.58 -16.60
C ALA A 34 9.29 -6.53 -17.58
N ALA A 35 8.96 -5.36 -17.09
CA ALA A 35 8.50 -4.24 -17.90
C ALA A 35 8.84 -2.89 -17.27
N ASP A 36 8.70 -1.86 -18.05
CA ASP A 36 8.67 -0.49 -17.57
C ASP A 36 7.20 -0.09 -17.33
N LEU A 37 6.93 0.65 -16.26
CA LEU A 37 5.59 1.13 -15.94
C LEU A 37 5.55 2.65 -16.10
N LEU A 38 4.63 3.13 -16.93
CA LEU A 38 4.27 4.53 -16.98
C LEU A 38 3.02 4.74 -16.14
N VAL A 39 3.19 5.46 -15.02
CA VAL A 39 2.11 5.77 -14.08
C VAL A 39 1.79 7.26 -14.20
N LYS A 40 0.50 7.58 -14.38
CA LYS A 40 0.01 8.96 -14.40
C LYS A 40 -1.03 9.14 -13.30
N TYR A 41 -1.14 10.37 -12.81
CA TYR A 41 -2.19 10.72 -11.86
C TYR A 41 -3.57 10.27 -12.35
N SER A 42 -4.37 9.77 -11.42
CA SER A 42 -5.77 9.37 -11.67
C SER A 42 -6.54 9.34 -10.34
N SER A 43 -7.83 9.69 -10.40
CA SER A 43 -8.72 9.52 -9.25
C SER A 43 -9.03 8.04 -9.08
N LEU A 44 -8.63 7.48 -7.95
CA LEU A 44 -8.88 6.08 -7.63
C LEU A 44 -10.28 5.88 -7.06
N LYS A 45 -10.85 4.71 -7.31
CA LYS A 45 -12.16 4.28 -6.79
C LYS A 45 -12.03 3.06 -5.92
N GLY A 46 -12.88 2.96 -4.91
CA GLY A 46 -12.97 1.79 -4.06
C GLY A 46 -13.26 0.51 -4.84
N THR A 47 -12.78 -0.62 -4.33
CA THR A 47 -12.92 -1.94 -4.97
C THR A 47 -12.99 -3.04 -3.93
N VAL A 48 -13.25 -4.28 -4.38
CA VAL A 48 -13.21 -5.48 -3.52
C VAL A 48 -11.97 -6.30 -3.84
N ILE A 49 -11.19 -6.61 -2.81
CA ILE A 49 -9.92 -7.34 -2.89
C ILE A 49 -10.08 -8.60 -2.04
N GLN A 50 -10.12 -9.77 -2.66
CA GLN A 50 -10.39 -11.04 -1.97
C GLN A 50 -9.94 -12.25 -2.77
N GLY A 51 -9.98 -13.43 -2.15
CA GLY A 51 -9.79 -14.73 -2.80
C GLY A 51 -8.40 -14.89 -3.40
N GLU A 52 -8.33 -15.43 -4.61
CA GLU A 52 -7.09 -15.76 -5.31
C GLU A 52 -6.18 -14.55 -5.59
N LEU A 53 -6.69 -13.34 -5.46
CA LEU A 53 -5.90 -12.13 -5.62
C LEU A 53 -4.96 -11.91 -4.42
N ILE A 54 -5.41 -12.24 -3.21
CA ILE A 54 -4.68 -11.98 -1.95
C ILE A 54 -3.25 -12.56 -1.96
N PRO A 55 -3.00 -13.83 -2.28
CA PRO A 55 -1.63 -14.38 -2.29
C PRO A 55 -0.68 -13.65 -3.24
N THR A 56 -1.21 -13.03 -4.32
CA THR A 56 -0.39 -12.35 -5.34
C THR A 56 0.02 -10.93 -4.95
N LEU A 57 -0.50 -10.41 -3.83
CA LEU A 57 -0.29 -9.03 -3.34
C LEU A 57 -0.29 -8.91 -1.82
N ILE A 58 -0.17 -10.01 -1.10
CA ILE A 58 -0.28 -10.02 0.38
C ILE A 58 0.69 -9.02 1.04
N ASP A 59 1.87 -8.89 0.49
CA ASP A 59 2.91 -8.01 1.00
C ASP A 59 2.70 -6.54 0.58
N GLU A 60 1.91 -6.28 -0.44
CA GLU A 60 1.54 -4.95 -0.93
C GLU A 60 0.22 -4.43 -0.33
N LEU A 61 -0.50 -5.26 0.44
CA LEU A 61 -1.75 -4.85 1.10
C LEU A 61 -1.60 -3.60 1.98
N PRO A 62 -0.48 -3.37 2.69
CA PRO A 62 -0.32 -2.14 3.46
C PRO A 62 -0.42 -0.87 2.61
N VAL A 63 0.32 -0.78 1.52
CA VAL A 63 0.25 0.39 0.63
C VAL A 63 -1.08 0.46 -0.14
N ILE A 64 -1.70 -0.68 -0.44
CA ILE A 64 -3.03 -0.73 -1.06
C ILE A 64 -4.10 -0.16 -0.11
N ALA A 65 -4.03 -0.46 1.19
CA ALA A 65 -4.93 0.11 2.17
C ALA A 65 -4.76 1.63 2.30
N VAL A 66 -3.52 2.14 2.21
CA VAL A 66 -3.24 3.58 2.10
C VAL A 66 -3.90 4.15 0.85
N MET A 67 -3.69 3.55 -0.33
CA MET A 67 -4.34 4.00 -1.57
C MET A 67 -5.87 4.02 -1.45
N ALA A 68 -6.45 3.02 -0.79
CA ALA A 68 -7.89 2.91 -0.57
C ALA A 68 -8.43 4.04 0.32
N ALA A 69 -7.65 4.51 1.30
CA ALA A 69 -8.05 5.63 2.15
C ALA A 69 -8.16 6.96 1.40
N PHE A 70 -7.39 7.13 0.31
CA PHE A 70 -7.45 8.30 -0.57
C PHE A 70 -8.38 8.11 -1.79
N ALA A 71 -8.94 6.90 -2.00
CA ALA A 71 -9.81 6.62 -3.13
C ALA A 71 -11.25 7.09 -2.88
N GLU A 72 -12.04 7.31 -3.94
CA GLU A 72 -13.47 7.57 -3.80
C GLU A 72 -14.25 6.27 -3.52
N GLY A 73 -15.14 6.29 -2.54
CA GLY A 73 -16.04 5.18 -2.25
C GLY A 73 -15.46 4.18 -1.25
N VAL A 74 -15.86 2.93 -1.36
CA VAL A 74 -15.55 1.90 -0.36
C VAL A 74 -14.65 0.83 -0.95
N THR A 75 -13.55 0.54 -0.26
CA THR A 75 -12.70 -0.63 -0.52
C THR A 75 -12.93 -1.67 0.56
N VAL A 76 -13.11 -2.92 0.14
CA VAL A 76 -13.26 -4.07 1.03
C VAL A 76 -12.09 -5.02 0.80
N ILE A 77 -11.33 -5.30 1.84
CA ILE A 77 -10.25 -6.30 1.85
C ILE A 77 -10.72 -7.48 2.69
N ARG A 78 -10.67 -8.69 2.14
CA ARG A 78 -11.05 -9.96 2.80
C ARG A 78 -9.98 -11.01 2.57
N ASP A 79 -10.10 -12.15 3.26
CA ASP A 79 -9.20 -13.30 3.13
C ASP A 79 -7.72 -12.96 3.42
N ALA A 80 -7.47 -11.89 4.19
CA ALA A 80 -6.14 -11.35 4.47
C ALA A 80 -5.63 -11.67 5.89
N GLN A 81 -6.19 -12.69 6.55
CA GLN A 81 -5.81 -13.09 7.91
C GLN A 81 -4.32 -13.43 8.05
N GLU A 82 -3.65 -13.82 6.98
CA GLU A 82 -2.21 -14.09 6.99
C GLU A 82 -1.39 -12.85 7.41
N LEU A 83 -1.90 -11.64 7.21
CA LEU A 83 -1.26 -10.40 7.67
C LEU A 83 -1.11 -10.31 9.20
N LYS A 84 -1.89 -11.07 9.96
CA LYS A 84 -1.81 -11.08 11.43
C LYS A 84 -0.58 -11.83 11.96
N VAL A 85 0.05 -12.65 11.12
CA VAL A 85 1.19 -13.52 11.49
C VAL A 85 2.46 -13.23 10.68
N LYS A 86 2.57 -12.02 10.12
CA LYS A 86 3.78 -11.53 9.43
C LYS A 86 4.82 -11.05 10.47
N GLU A 87 5.76 -10.19 10.06
CA GLU A 87 6.77 -9.58 10.93
C GLU A 87 6.13 -8.85 12.14
N SER A 88 4.93 -8.34 11.91
CA SER A 88 4.05 -7.74 12.89
C SER A 88 2.61 -8.16 12.59
N ASN A 89 1.65 -7.85 13.48
CA ASN A 89 0.23 -7.94 13.13
C ASN A 89 -0.14 -6.77 12.21
N ARG A 90 0.25 -6.87 10.94
CA ARG A 90 0.07 -5.81 9.93
C ARG A 90 -1.37 -5.35 9.82
N LEU A 91 -2.35 -6.29 9.93
CA LEU A 91 -3.75 -5.95 9.77
C LEU A 91 -4.21 -4.93 10.82
N ASP A 92 -3.98 -5.24 12.10
CA ASP A 92 -4.43 -4.39 13.20
C ASP A 92 -3.65 -3.06 13.24
N ILE A 93 -2.34 -3.11 12.94
CA ILE A 93 -1.50 -1.91 12.88
C ILE A 93 -1.97 -0.97 11.78
N MET A 94 -2.27 -1.50 10.58
CA MET A 94 -2.78 -0.69 9.47
C MET A 94 -4.10 -0.01 9.81
N VAL A 95 -5.04 -0.76 10.42
CA VAL A 95 -6.32 -0.21 10.87
C VAL A 95 -6.09 0.93 11.86
N HIS A 96 -5.26 0.68 12.89
CA HIS A 96 -4.97 1.67 13.92
C HIS A 96 -4.32 2.94 13.34
N HIS A 97 -3.34 2.79 12.47
CA HIS A 97 -2.62 3.92 11.88
C HIS A 97 -3.48 4.73 10.92
N LEU A 98 -4.26 4.07 10.07
CA LEU A 98 -5.19 4.77 9.18
C LEU A 98 -6.24 5.54 9.97
N GLN A 99 -6.77 4.97 11.05
CA GLN A 99 -7.69 5.67 11.96
C GLN A 99 -7.02 6.86 12.65
N ALA A 100 -5.75 6.70 13.09
CA ALA A 100 -4.97 7.79 13.69
C ALA A 100 -4.75 8.95 12.72
N MET A 101 -4.69 8.69 11.41
CA MET A 101 -4.62 9.70 10.34
C MET A 101 -5.99 10.23 9.90
N GLY A 102 -7.09 9.79 10.54
CA GLY A 102 -8.45 10.26 10.25
C GLY A 102 -9.21 9.49 9.17
N ALA A 103 -8.70 8.34 8.73
CA ALA A 103 -9.43 7.48 7.78
C ALA A 103 -10.63 6.78 8.44
N ASP A 104 -11.71 6.61 7.69
CA ASP A 104 -12.87 5.80 8.08
C ASP A 104 -12.60 4.33 7.75
N VAL A 105 -12.05 3.61 8.73
CA VAL A 105 -11.67 2.21 8.60
C VAL A 105 -12.34 1.36 9.67
N THR A 106 -12.99 0.28 9.24
CA THR A 106 -13.61 -0.71 10.11
C THR A 106 -12.88 -2.06 9.96
N PRO A 107 -12.27 -2.61 11.03
CA PRO A 107 -11.67 -3.93 10.97
C PRO A 107 -12.73 -5.01 10.80
N THR A 108 -12.38 -6.11 10.12
CA THR A 108 -13.13 -7.36 10.04
C THR A 108 -12.30 -8.51 10.59
N GLU A 109 -12.88 -9.70 10.69
CA GLU A 109 -12.16 -10.87 11.21
C GLU A 109 -10.92 -11.20 10.38
N ASP A 110 -11.01 -11.05 9.05
CA ASP A 110 -10.02 -11.47 8.06
C ASP A 110 -9.50 -10.33 7.16
N GLY A 111 -9.84 -9.06 7.49
CA GLY A 111 -9.47 -7.93 6.66
C GLY A 111 -9.96 -6.59 7.22
N MET A 112 -10.39 -5.71 6.33
CA MET A 112 -10.89 -4.38 6.70
C MET A 112 -11.80 -3.79 5.62
N ILE A 113 -12.65 -2.85 6.04
CA ILE A 113 -13.47 -2.02 5.16
C ILE A 113 -12.97 -0.58 5.31
N ILE A 114 -12.58 0.05 4.20
CA ILE A 114 -12.04 1.39 4.15
C ILE A 114 -12.99 2.25 3.32
N LYS A 115 -13.55 3.28 3.93
CA LYS A 115 -14.32 4.30 3.23
C LYS A 115 -13.40 5.48 2.95
N GLY A 116 -12.95 5.57 1.71
CA GLY A 116 -12.05 6.62 1.27
C GLY A 116 -12.74 7.95 1.02
N GLY A 117 -11.92 8.97 0.78
CA GLY A 117 -12.38 10.32 0.48
C GLY A 117 -12.20 11.36 1.59
N PRO A 118 -12.06 11.04 2.88
CA PRO A 118 -11.72 12.07 3.85
C PRO A 118 -10.29 12.57 3.60
N LEU A 119 -10.06 13.84 3.90
CA LEU A 119 -8.72 14.39 3.93
C LEU A 119 -7.98 13.81 5.13
N LEU A 120 -6.91 13.08 4.89
CA LEU A 120 -6.10 12.54 5.98
C LEU A 120 -5.16 13.61 6.54
N HIS A 121 -4.82 13.47 7.81
CA HIS A 121 -3.89 14.37 8.52
C HIS A 121 -2.68 13.60 9.04
N GLY A 122 -1.58 14.31 9.28
CA GLY A 122 -0.38 13.76 9.87
C GLY A 122 -0.63 13.21 11.28
N ALA A 123 0.18 12.22 11.68
CA ALA A 123 0.08 11.54 12.96
C ALA A 123 1.46 11.03 13.44
N GLN A 124 1.55 10.69 14.72
CA GLN A 124 2.67 9.94 15.27
C GLN A 124 2.36 8.45 15.17
N LEU A 125 3.21 7.71 14.46
CA LEU A 125 3.02 6.31 14.12
C LEU A 125 4.24 5.49 14.53
N ASP A 126 4.02 4.23 14.89
CA ASP A 126 5.11 3.29 15.17
C ASP A 126 5.20 2.25 14.05
N SER A 127 6.36 2.08 13.45
CA SER A 127 6.55 1.06 12.41
C SER A 127 6.44 -0.38 12.97
N HIS A 128 6.58 -0.56 14.28
CA HIS A 128 6.68 -1.86 14.93
C HIS A 128 7.82 -2.73 14.33
N LEU A 129 8.92 -2.08 13.89
CA LEU A 129 10.04 -2.70 13.18
C LEU A 129 9.63 -3.42 11.87
N ASP A 130 8.44 -3.13 11.35
CA ASP A 130 7.95 -3.67 10.09
C ASP A 130 8.21 -2.66 8.96
N HIS A 131 9.13 -3.01 8.06
CA HIS A 131 9.53 -2.15 6.95
C HIS A 131 8.38 -1.82 6.00
N ARG A 132 7.40 -2.70 5.83
CA ARG A 132 6.24 -2.45 4.96
C ARG A 132 5.26 -1.46 5.57
N ILE A 133 5.08 -1.51 6.89
CA ILE A 133 4.33 -0.51 7.63
C ILE A 133 5.04 0.84 7.52
N ALA A 134 6.35 0.90 7.83
CA ALA A 134 7.11 2.15 7.73
C ALA A 134 7.00 2.80 6.33
N MET A 135 7.25 2.02 5.27
CA MET A 135 7.19 2.54 3.89
C MET A 135 5.79 2.98 3.48
N SER A 136 4.76 2.21 3.84
CA SER A 136 3.37 2.53 3.46
C SER A 136 2.89 3.82 4.11
N PHE A 137 3.21 4.02 5.39
CA PHE A 137 2.80 5.23 6.10
C PHE A 137 3.71 6.44 5.82
N ALA A 138 4.94 6.25 5.37
CA ALA A 138 5.74 7.32 4.78
C ALA A 138 5.08 7.87 3.50
N VAL A 139 4.59 6.98 2.64
CA VAL A 139 3.80 7.39 1.44
C VAL A 139 2.49 8.07 1.84
N ALA A 140 1.78 7.55 2.85
CA ALA A 140 0.56 8.18 3.36
C ALA A 140 0.81 9.61 3.87
N GLY A 141 1.91 9.82 4.62
CA GLY A 141 2.30 11.13 5.13
C GLY A 141 2.54 12.17 4.04
N LEU A 142 3.08 11.76 2.88
CA LEU A 142 3.27 12.68 1.74
C LEU A 142 1.96 13.17 1.12
N ALA A 143 0.89 12.39 1.25
CA ALA A 143 -0.41 12.70 0.68
C ALA A 143 -1.39 13.30 1.70
N SER A 144 -0.98 13.45 2.96
CA SER A 144 -1.78 13.95 4.07
C SER A 144 -1.46 15.40 4.40
N GLU A 145 -2.36 16.09 5.10
CA GLU A 145 -2.08 17.42 5.65
C GLU A 145 -1.32 17.36 6.97
N GLY A 146 -0.37 18.26 7.16
CA GLY A 146 0.43 18.33 8.38
C GLY A 146 1.63 17.42 8.39
N GLU A 147 2.16 17.11 9.57
CA GLU A 147 3.40 16.36 9.77
C GLU A 147 3.10 14.93 10.23
N THR A 148 3.77 13.96 9.61
CA THR A 148 3.72 12.55 10.02
C THR A 148 5.09 12.15 10.54
N GLU A 149 5.13 11.66 11.78
CA GLU A 149 6.33 11.13 12.42
C GLU A 149 6.22 9.61 12.51
N ILE A 150 7.25 8.89 12.04
CA ILE A 150 7.29 7.42 12.10
C ILE A 150 8.48 7.01 12.97
N THR A 151 8.20 6.40 14.11
CA THR A 151 9.26 5.86 14.98
C THR A 151 9.79 4.54 14.41
N GLN A 152 11.04 4.22 14.74
CA GLN A 152 11.74 3.00 14.30
C GLN A 152 11.78 2.86 12.76
N ALA A 153 11.77 3.98 12.04
CA ALA A 153 11.69 4.04 10.58
C ALA A 153 12.90 3.42 9.86
N ASP A 154 14.03 3.27 10.52
CA ASP A 154 15.26 2.65 9.99
C ASP A 154 15.07 1.17 9.62
N CYS A 155 14.01 0.52 10.06
CA CYS A 155 13.69 -0.87 9.69
C CYS A 155 13.53 -1.06 8.17
N VAL A 156 13.29 -0.01 7.40
CA VAL A 156 13.22 -0.06 5.92
C VAL A 156 14.55 -0.55 5.31
N ASN A 157 15.67 -0.35 6.00
CA ASN A 157 16.99 -0.77 5.53
C ASN A 157 17.11 -2.30 5.35
N ILE A 158 16.22 -3.08 5.96
CA ILE A 158 16.16 -4.54 5.82
C ILE A 158 15.86 -4.96 4.37
N SER A 159 15.00 -4.21 3.67
CA SER A 159 14.52 -4.58 2.33
C SER A 159 14.77 -3.51 1.27
N TYR A 160 14.81 -2.23 1.66
CA TYR A 160 14.97 -1.13 0.73
C TYR A 160 15.81 0.02 1.34
N PRO A 161 17.15 -0.14 1.43
CA PRO A 161 18.02 0.83 2.11
C PRO A 161 17.97 2.27 1.56
N LYS A 162 17.58 2.43 0.29
CA LYS A 162 17.48 3.76 -0.37
C LYS A 162 16.05 4.32 -0.39
N PHE A 163 15.12 3.70 0.31
CA PHE A 163 13.70 4.08 0.20
C PHE A 163 13.46 5.57 0.44
N TYR A 164 13.99 6.14 1.51
CA TYR A 164 13.76 7.56 1.82
C TYR A 164 14.46 8.51 0.85
N GLU A 165 15.65 8.15 0.35
CA GLU A 165 16.35 8.92 -0.67
C GLU A 165 15.54 8.95 -1.98
N ASP A 166 15.07 7.79 -2.41
CA ASP A 166 14.26 7.65 -3.62
C ASP A 166 12.90 8.35 -3.46
N LEU A 167 12.24 8.21 -2.29
CA LEU A 167 10.99 8.90 -1.99
C LEU A 167 11.15 10.42 -2.05
N GLN A 168 12.23 10.96 -1.47
CA GLN A 168 12.54 12.39 -1.52
C GLN A 168 12.79 12.87 -2.95
N SER A 169 13.44 12.05 -3.80
CA SER A 169 13.71 12.40 -5.19
C SER A 169 12.45 12.55 -6.05
N LEU A 170 11.32 11.98 -5.61
CA LEU A 170 10.03 12.07 -6.31
C LEU A 170 9.19 13.30 -5.93
N GLN A 171 9.65 14.11 -4.96
CA GLN A 171 8.93 15.29 -4.47
C GLN A 171 9.23 16.57 -5.25
N HIS A 172 9.98 16.51 -6.36
CA HIS A 172 10.43 17.66 -7.14
C HIS A 172 9.81 17.69 -8.55
#